data_fc9c79e349ba12dd14b01efd8d62b17c
#
_entry.id   fc9c79e349ba12dd14b01efd8d62b17c
#
_cell.length_a   1.000
_cell.length_b   1.000
_cell.length_c   1.000
_cell.angle_alpha   90.00
_cell.angle_beta   90.00
_cell.angle_gamma   90.00
#
_symmetry.space_group_name_H-M   'P 1'
#
loop_
_entity.id
_entity.type
_entity.pdbx_description
1 polymer ?
#
loop_
_entity_poly.entity_id
_entity_poly.type
_entity_poly.pdbx_seq_one_letter_code
_entity_poly.pdbx_strand_id
1 'polypeptide(L)'
;VLAMCEDCIKGKIDESQLVLFNVYHNITKYCSEDTTALRNYLIEGRDEFSKVRGLVNTVLITSDKTLTSYLSEVNSYMQQLSDDGIMSMTSENDLDVVNMDESPNAVFIIVPDERFTRHRFVTLFITQMYKELVEKANLNLRRNQTETAILKRNTYFVLDEFANLPKFENIEGMVTVARSRGIRFLFVLQSYSQLTAKYGRDVGDIIKTNCNVKIFIGSD
;
A
#
# COMPACT_ATOMS: atom_id res chain seq x y z
N VAL A 1 -12.58 1.81 -6.21
CA VAL A 1 -11.89 2.99 -5.69
C VAL A 1 -12.15 4.20 -6.58
N LEU A 2 -11.65 4.25 -7.83
CA LEU A 2 -11.80 5.43 -8.71
C LEU A 2 -13.24 5.91 -8.87
N ALA A 3 -14.21 5.00 -8.91
CA ALA A 3 -15.64 5.36 -8.99
C ALA A 3 -16.08 6.13 -7.74
N MET A 4 -15.66 5.71 -6.57
CA MET A 4 -15.95 6.42 -5.32
C MET A 4 -15.22 7.76 -5.25
N CYS A 5 -13.98 7.86 -5.74
CA CYS A 5 -13.28 9.14 -5.82
C CYS A 5 -14.01 10.14 -6.74
N GLU A 6 -14.50 9.71 -7.90
CA GLU A 6 -15.31 10.57 -8.76
C GLU A 6 -16.63 10.99 -8.10
N ASP A 7 -17.27 10.06 -7.37
CA ASP A 7 -18.51 10.34 -6.65
C ASP A 7 -18.29 11.33 -5.49
N CYS A 8 -17.14 11.25 -4.83
CA CYS A 8 -16.74 12.23 -3.82
C CYS A 8 -16.49 13.62 -4.43
N ILE A 9 -15.72 13.70 -5.52
CA ILE A 9 -15.48 14.96 -6.24
C ILE A 9 -16.78 15.60 -6.69
N LYS A 10 -17.79 14.80 -7.08
CA LYS A 10 -19.13 15.26 -7.48
C LYS A 10 -20.06 15.54 -6.30
N GLY A 11 -19.59 15.39 -5.05
CA GLY A 11 -20.38 15.61 -3.84
C GLY A 11 -21.49 14.59 -3.60
N LYS A 12 -21.41 13.40 -4.22
CA LYS A 12 -22.39 12.31 -4.01
C LYS A 12 -22.11 11.50 -2.73
N ILE A 13 -20.85 11.44 -2.33
CA ILE A 13 -20.39 10.82 -1.10
C ILE A 13 -19.40 11.74 -0.40
N ASP A 14 -19.27 11.60 0.90
CA ASP A 14 -18.34 12.37 1.71
C ASP A 14 -16.92 11.77 1.65
N GLU A 15 -15.87 12.60 1.87
CA GLU A 15 -14.49 12.15 1.88
C GLU A 15 -14.25 11.09 2.95
N SER A 16 -14.91 11.20 4.10
CA SER A 16 -14.89 10.20 5.17
C SER A 16 -15.38 8.81 4.74
N GLN A 17 -16.13 8.73 3.64
CA GLN A 17 -16.61 7.47 3.07
C GLN A 17 -15.60 6.81 2.10
N LEU A 18 -14.49 7.48 1.76
CA LEU A 18 -13.42 6.96 0.90
C LEU A 18 -12.45 6.05 1.67
N VAL A 19 -12.98 5.06 2.35
CA VAL A 19 -12.20 4.09 3.13
C VAL A 19 -12.22 2.71 2.50
N LEU A 20 -11.18 1.91 2.75
CA LEU A 20 -11.05 0.57 2.15
C LEU A 20 -12.21 -0.35 2.49
N PHE A 21 -12.77 -0.23 3.69
CA PHE A 21 -13.95 -1.00 4.09
C PHE A 21 -15.15 -0.71 3.18
N ASN A 22 -15.40 0.55 2.85
CA ASN A 22 -16.50 0.91 1.96
C ASN A 22 -16.28 0.44 0.52
N VAL A 23 -15.02 0.35 0.07
CA VAL A 23 -14.69 -0.30 -1.21
C VAL A 23 -15.08 -1.78 -1.15
N TYR A 24 -14.68 -2.50 -0.11
CA TYR A 24 -15.05 -3.89 0.11
C TYR A 24 -16.57 -4.07 0.19
N HIS A 25 -17.24 -3.25 0.99
CA HIS A 25 -18.70 -3.28 1.12
C HIS A 25 -19.42 -3.08 -0.22
N ASN A 26 -18.98 -2.12 -1.02
CA ASN A 26 -19.54 -1.87 -2.34
C ASN A 26 -19.33 -3.07 -3.28
N ILE A 27 -18.13 -3.68 -3.28
CA ILE A 27 -17.86 -4.89 -4.06
C ILE A 27 -18.81 -6.00 -3.62
N THR A 28 -18.92 -6.28 -2.33
CA THR A 28 -19.80 -7.32 -1.78
C THR A 28 -21.26 -7.05 -2.12
N LYS A 29 -21.72 -5.79 -2.01
CA LYS A 29 -23.08 -5.39 -2.34
C LYS A 29 -23.43 -5.60 -3.81
N TYR A 30 -22.47 -5.39 -4.71
CA TYR A 30 -22.67 -5.51 -6.15
C TYR A 30 -22.21 -6.86 -6.73
N CYS A 31 -21.60 -7.74 -5.91
CA CYS A 31 -21.26 -9.11 -6.28
C CYS A 31 -22.46 -10.03 -6.06
N SER A 32 -23.55 -9.82 -6.78
CA SER A 32 -24.67 -10.74 -6.86
C SER A 32 -24.54 -11.62 -8.12
N GLU A 33 -25.43 -12.59 -8.26
CA GLU A 33 -25.49 -13.44 -9.48
C GLU A 33 -25.72 -12.59 -10.75
N ASP A 34 -26.41 -11.47 -10.59
CA ASP A 34 -26.62 -10.46 -11.63
C ASP A 34 -25.65 -9.29 -11.41
N THR A 35 -24.70 -9.11 -12.31
CA THR A 35 -23.73 -8.02 -12.29
C THR A 35 -24.26 -6.71 -12.83
N THR A 36 -25.55 -6.62 -13.20
CA THR A 36 -26.18 -5.42 -13.77
C THR A 36 -26.06 -4.22 -12.83
N ALA A 37 -26.27 -4.42 -11.52
CA ALA A 37 -26.15 -3.34 -10.54
C ALA A 37 -24.74 -2.74 -10.50
N LEU A 38 -23.69 -3.57 -10.57
CA LEU A 38 -22.30 -3.12 -10.64
C LEU A 38 -22.05 -2.35 -11.93
N ARG A 39 -22.50 -2.87 -13.07
CA ARG A 39 -22.33 -2.24 -14.38
C ARG A 39 -23.00 -0.86 -14.39
N ASN A 40 -24.24 -0.76 -13.90
CA ASN A 40 -24.95 0.48 -13.79
C ASN A 40 -24.24 1.47 -12.89
N TYR A 41 -23.81 1.08 -11.70
CA TYR A 41 -23.03 1.92 -10.80
C TYR A 41 -21.76 2.49 -11.45
N LEU A 42 -21.09 1.69 -12.27
CA LEU A 42 -19.85 2.10 -12.93
C LEU A 42 -20.06 3.01 -14.14
N ILE A 43 -21.29 3.08 -14.70
CA ILE A 43 -21.60 3.87 -15.91
C ILE A 43 -22.52 5.05 -15.60
N GLU A 44 -23.55 4.83 -14.76
CA GLU A 44 -24.59 5.83 -14.50
C GLU A 44 -24.03 7.13 -13.93
N GLY A 45 -24.46 8.25 -14.50
CA GLY A 45 -24.06 9.58 -14.07
C GLY A 45 -22.59 9.93 -14.31
N ARG A 46 -21.90 9.16 -15.17
CA ARG A 46 -20.52 9.44 -15.59
C ARG A 46 -20.50 9.89 -17.03
N ASP A 47 -19.76 10.96 -17.31
CA ASP A 47 -19.56 11.46 -18.67
C ASP A 47 -18.62 10.52 -19.47
N GLU A 48 -18.54 10.73 -20.77
CA GLU A 48 -17.71 9.90 -21.65
C GLU A 48 -16.19 10.06 -21.40
N PHE A 49 -15.76 11.16 -20.79
CA PHE A 49 -14.37 11.44 -20.43
C PHE A 49 -13.99 10.92 -19.03
N SER A 50 -14.93 10.32 -18.31
CA SER A 50 -14.65 9.71 -17.00
C SER A 50 -13.57 8.64 -17.13
N LYS A 51 -12.55 8.74 -16.27
CA LYS A 51 -11.49 7.71 -16.18
C LYS A 51 -12.06 6.33 -15.83
N VAL A 52 -13.10 6.31 -14.98
CA VAL A 52 -13.81 5.08 -14.63
C VAL A 52 -14.42 4.45 -15.86
N ARG A 53 -15.13 5.22 -16.67
CA ARG A 53 -15.79 4.71 -17.88
C ARG A 53 -14.79 4.13 -18.87
N GLY A 54 -13.61 4.76 -19.05
CA GLY A 54 -12.54 4.24 -19.88
C GLY A 54 -12.00 2.89 -19.41
N LEU A 55 -11.83 2.71 -18.10
CA LEU A 55 -11.32 1.47 -17.51
C LEU A 55 -12.37 0.35 -17.46
N VAL A 56 -13.66 0.70 -17.39
CA VAL A 56 -14.76 -0.26 -17.23
C VAL A 56 -15.17 -0.93 -18.53
N ASN A 57 -14.74 -0.42 -19.68
CA ASN A 57 -15.13 -1.01 -20.98
C ASN A 57 -14.90 -2.54 -21.04
N THR A 58 -13.79 -3.01 -20.49
CA THR A 58 -13.50 -4.45 -20.42
C THR A 58 -14.53 -5.20 -19.55
N VAL A 59 -14.94 -4.60 -18.44
CA VAL A 59 -15.97 -5.16 -17.54
C VAL A 59 -17.32 -5.24 -18.25
N LEU A 60 -17.65 -4.23 -19.08
CA LEU A 60 -18.93 -4.15 -19.78
C LEU A 60 -19.13 -5.24 -20.84
N ILE A 61 -18.03 -5.66 -21.50
CA ILE A 61 -18.05 -6.70 -22.54
C ILE A 61 -17.86 -8.09 -21.98
N THR A 62 -17.44 -8.23 -20.71
CA THR A 62 -17.20 -9.51 -20.07
C THR A 62 -18.52 -10.19 -19.73
N SER A 63 -18.63 -11.52 -19.95
CA SER A 63 -19.82 -12.27 -19.56
C SER A 63 -20.04 -12.25 -18.05
N ASP A 64 -21.29 -12.30 -17.58
CA ASP A 64 -21.62 -12.27 -16.15
C ASP A 64 -20.92 -13.39 -15.40
N LYS A 65 -20.90 -14.61 -15.96
CA LYS A 65 -20.23 -15.76 -15.36
C LYS A 65 -18.73 -15.50 -15.10
N THR A 66 -18.05 -14.92 -16.07
CA THR A 66 -16.62 -14.61 -15.96
C THR A 66 -16.41 -13.46 -14.97
N LEU A 67 -17.23 -12.41 -15.04
CA LEU A 67 -17.15 -11.28 -14.12
C LEU A 67 -17.40 -11.72 -12.68
N THR A 68 -18.41 -12.55 -12.42
CA THR A 68 -18.69 -13.09 -11.08
C THR A 68 -17.52 -13.91 -10.54
N SER A 69 -16.82 -14.67 -11.39
CA SER A 69 -15.63 -15.41 -10.99
C SER A 69 -14.50 -14.48 -10.55
N TYR A 70 -14.23 -13.41 -11.32
CA TYR A 70 -13.23 -12.41 -10.94
C TYR A 70 -13.60 -11.66 -9.66
N LEU A 71 -14.87 -11.26 -9.52
CA LEU A 71 -15.35 -10.58 -8.33
C LEU A 71 -15.27 -11.49 -7.09
N SER A 72 -15.53 -12.77 -7.24
CA SER A 72 -15.40 -13.77 -6.18
C SER A 72 -13.95 -13.89 -5.70
N GLU A 73 -12.98 -13.88 -6.62
CA GLU A 73 -11.57 -13.86 -6.29
C GLU A 73 -11.17 -12.57 -5.57
N VAL A 74 -11.55 -11.42 -6.11
CA VAL A 74 -11.32 -10.11 -5.47
C VAL A 74 -11.91 -10.06 -4.07
N ASN A 75 -13.16 -10.54 -3.91
CA ASN A 75 -13.84 -10.60 -2.62
C ASN A 75 -13.07 -11.45 -1.61
N SER A 76 -12.54 -12.60 -2.03
CA SER A 76 -11.71 -13.47 -1.18
C SER A 76 -10.46 -12.75 -0.68
N TYR A 77 -9.78 -11.97 -1.53
CA TYR A 77 -8.63 -11.17 -1.10
C TYR A 77 -9.02 -10.02 -0.16
N MET A 78 -10.17 -9.39 -0.41
CA MET A 78 -10.62 -8.23 0.35
C MET A 78 -11.37 -8.61 1.64
N GLN A 79 -11.74 -9.86 1.84
CA GLN A 79 -12.44 -10.33 3.05
C GLN A 79 -11.68 -9.98 4.35
N GLN A 80 -10.38 -9.84 4.27
CA GLN A 80 -9.55 -9.43 5.40
C GLN A 80 -9.89 -8.01 5.90
N LEU A 81 -10.50 -7.16 5.07
CA LEU A 81 -10.98 -5.83 5.44
C LEU A 81 -12.22 -5.87 6.35
N SER A 82 -12.83 -7.04 6.53
CA SER A 82 -13.93 -7.24 7.50
C SER A 82 -13.46 -7.52 8.93
N ASP A 83 -12.12 -7.61 9.17
CA ASP A 83 -11.59 -7.66 10.54
C ASP A 83 -11.82 -6.30 11.22
N ASP A 84 -12.51 -6.28 12.37
CA ASP A 84 -12.87 -5.05 13.07
C ASP A 84 -11.67 -4.15 13.38
N GLY A 85 -10.51 -4.74 13.70
CA GLY A 85 -9.28 -3.99 13.96
C GLY A 85 -8.75 -3.32 12.71
N ILE A 86 -8.77 -4.02 11.57
CA ILE A 86 -8.33 -3.47 10.28
C ILE A 86 -9.32 -2.39 9.82
N MET A 87 -10.61 -2.65 9.95
CA MET A 87 -11.66 -1.69 9.63
C MET A 87 -11.47 -0.39 10.43
N SER A 88 -11.30 -0.49 11.75
CA SER A 88 -11.06 0.67 12.61
C SER A 88 -9.80 1.44 12.21
N MET A 89 -8.69 0.74 11.97
CA MET A 89 -7.41 1.37 11.59
C MET A 89 -7.43 2.03 10.21
N THR A 90 -8.31 1.59 9.31
CA THR A 90 -8.38 2.11 7.94
C THR A 90 -9.56 3.06 7.70
N SER A 91 -10.37 3.33 8.73
CA SER A 91 -11.52 4.23 8.63
C SER A 91 -11.19 5.69 8.86
N GLU A 92 -10.07 5.98 9.53
CA GLU A 92 -9.63 7.34 9.83
C GLU A 92 -8.19 7.54 9.37
N ASN A 93 -7.80 8.78 9.13
CA ASN A 93 -6.45 9.15 8.73
C ASN A 93 -5.81 10.02 9.82
N ASP A 94 -5.25 9.37 10.83
CA ASP A 94 -4.59 10.02 11.98
C ASP A 94 -3.13 10.34 11.71
N LEU A 95 -2.57 9.87 10.59
CA LEU A 95 -1.16 9.95 10.30
C LEU A 95 -0.90 10.83 9.07
N ASP A 96 -0.36 12.01 9.29
CA ASP A 96 0.07 12.90 8.21
C ASP A 96 1.45 12.49 7.68
N VAL A 97 1.47 11.45 6.84
CA VAL A 97 2.72 10.94 6.24
C VAL A 97 3.40 12.00 5.37
N VAL A 98 2.63 12.86 4.71
CA VAL A 98 3.16 13.88 3.78
C VAL A 98 4.01 14.93 4.50
N ASN A 99 3.71 15.23 5.75
CA ASN A 99 4.43 16.23 6.53
C ASN A 99 5.33 15.63 7.61
N MET A 100 5.58 14.33 7.58
CA MET A 100 6.45 13.65 8.55
C MET A 100 7.89 14.18 8.57
N ASP A 101 8.38 14.77 7.48
CA ASP A 101 9.73 15.32 7.41
C ASP A 101 9.85 16.75 7.98
N GLU A 102 8.74 17.38 8.40
CA GLU A 102 8.72 18.75 8.94
C GLU A 102 9.15 18.80 10.42
N SER A 103 8.80 17.77 11.21
CA SER A 103 9.12 17.67 12.64
C SER A 103 9.61 16.28 13.03
N PRO A 104 10.38 16.14 14.14
CA PRO A 104 10.72 14.83 14.68
C PRO A 104 9.46 14.07 15.10
N ASN A 105 9.31 12.86 14.62
CA ASN A 105 8.21 11.97 14.98
C ASN A 105 8.68 10.52 14.98
N ALA A 106 7.90 9.63 15.58
CA ALA A 106 8.11 8.18 15.54
C ALA A 106 6.77 7.46 15.45
N VAL A 107 6.70 6.51 14.51
CA VAL A 107 5.53 5.65 14.31
C VAL A 107 5.91 4.23 14.72
N PHE A 108 5.16 3.67 15.66
CA PHE A 108 5.34 2.29 16.13
C PHE A 108 4.21 1.44 15.57
N ILE A 109 4.57 0.42 14.80
CA ILE A 109 3.63 -0.54 14.23
C ILE A 109 3.83 -1.86 14.96
N ILE A 110 2.85 -2.22 15.79
CA ILE A 110 2.89 -3.45 16.58
C ILE A 110 1.92 -4.45 15.97
N VAL A 111 2.42 -5.61 15.58
CA VAL A 111 1.64 -6.67 14.93
C VAL A 111 1.78 -7.96 15.72
N PRO A 112 0.68 -8.58 16.15
CA PRO A 112 0.73 -9.90 16.78
C PRO A 112 1.21 -10.97 15.81
N ASP A 113 2.20 -11.78 16.23
CA ASP A 113 2.81 -12.83 15.40
C ASP A 113 1.81 -13.87 14.90
N GLU A 114 0.77 -14.15 15.71
CA GLU A 114 -0.23 -15.17 15.40
C GLU A 114 -1.23 -14.73 14.31
N ARG A 115 -1.26 -13.45 13.94
CA ARG A 115 -2.24 -12.90 12.99
C ARG A 115 -1.59 -12.54 11.65
N PHE A 116 -1.19 -13.54 10.88
CA PHE A 116 -0.54 -13.38 9.56
C PHE A 116 -1.33 -12.51 8.57
N THR A 117 -2.65 -12.48 8.69
CA THR A 117 -3.50 -11.63 7.83
C THR A 117 -3.17 -10.15 7.99
N ARG A 118 -2.87 -9.70 9.20
CA ARG A 118 -2.53 -8.30 9.50
C ARG A 118 -1.15 -7.90 8.96
N HIS A 119 -0.22 -8.84 8.84
CA HIS A 119 1.11 -8.57 8.29
C HIS A 119 1.05 -8.04 6.85
N ARG A 120 0.05 -8.43 6.05
CA ARG A 120 -0.14 -7.90 4.70
C ARG A 120 -0.48 -6.41 4.70
N PHE A 121 -1.31 -5.97 5.65
CA PHE A 121 -1.64 -4.55 5.79
C PHE A 121 -0.45 -3.73 6.24
N VAL A 122 0.38 -4.27 7.13
CA VAL A 122 1.64 -3.63 7.54
C VAL A 122 2.57 -3.44 6.34
N THR A 123 2.75 -4.47 5.53
CA THR A 123 3.60 -4.40 4.33
C THR A 123 3.04 -3.39 3.32
N LEU A 124 1.72 -3.37 3.12
CA LEU A 124 1.05 -2.38 2.27
C LEU A 124 1.25 -0.95 2.82
N PHE A 125 1.03 -0.76 4.12
CA PHE A 125 1.18 0.53 4.79
C PHE A 125 2.62 1.06 4.69
N ILE A 126 3.64 0.23 5.00
CA ILE A 126 5.05 0.61 4.87
C ILE A 126 5.39 0.97 3.41
N THR A 127 4.87 0.19 2.45
CA THR A 127 5.08 0.47 1.02
C THR A 127 4.46 1.80 0.61
N GLN A 128 3.27 2.10 1.10
CA GLN A 128 2.59 3.37 0.83
C GLN A 128 3.31 4.53 1.49
N MET A 129 3.69 4.43 2.77
CA MET A 129 4.51 5.44 3.45
C MET A 129 5.79 5.74 2.67
N TYR A 130 6.49 4.71 2.21
CA TYR A 130 7.68 4.89 1.40
C TYR A 130 7.40 5.68 0.12
N LYS A 131 6.34 5.35 -0.61
CA LYS A 131 5.94 6.06 -1.85
C LYS A 131 5.61 7.52 -1.58
N GLU A 132 4.84 7.81 -0.54
CA GLU A 132 4.48 9.17 -0.14
C GLU A 132 5.73 9.99 0.25
N LEU A 133 6.66 9.41 1.00
CA LEU A 133 7.91 10.07 1.37
C LEU A 133 8.81 10.34 0.15
N VAL A 134 8.86 9.43 -0.81
CA VAL A 134 9.57 9.66 -2.09
C VAL A 134 8.93 10.80 -2.87
N GLU A 135 7.60 10.86 -2.94
CA GLU A 135 6.89 11.96 -3.60
C GLU A 135 7.10 13.28 -2.86
N LYS A 136 7.09 13.27 -1.52
CA LYS A 136 7.44 14.44 -0.70
C LYS A 136 8.85 14.96 -1.02
N ALA A 137 9.83 14.07 -1.15
CA ALA A 137 11.18 14.45 -1.53
C ALA A 137 11.21 15.13 -2.91
N ASN A 138 10.44 14.64 -3.87
CA ASN A 138 10.29 15.27 -5.18
C ASN A 138 9.60 16.64 -5.08
N LEU A 139 8.58 16.77 -4.23
CA LEU A 139 7.89 18.03 -3.98
C LEU A 139 8.81 19.08 -3.33
N ASN A 140 9.66 18.67 -2.39
CA ASN A 140 10.65 19.56 -1.76
C ASN A 140 11.57 20.20 -2.83
N LEU A 141 12.07 19.41 -3.78
CA LEU A 141 12.84 19.93 -4.92
C LEU A 141 12.01 20.89 -5.77
N ARG A 142 10.80 20.49 -6.19
CA ARG A 142 9.93 21.30 -7.04
C ARG A 142 9.55 22.65 -6.40
N ARG A 143 9.49 22.72 -5.07
CA ARG A 143 9.20 23.93 -4.30
C ARG A 143 10.44 24.69 -3.86
N ASN A 144 11.63 24.32 -4.36
CA ASN A 144 12.93 24.89 -3.99
C ASN A 144 13.20 24.86 -2.46
N GLN A 145 12.68 23.85 -1.78
CA GLN A 145 12.91 23.66 -0.35
C GLN A 145 14.19 22.88 -0.07
N THR A 146 14.67 22.15 -1.06
CA THR A 146 15.93 21.39 -1.04
C THR A 146 16.61 21.51 -2.41
N GLU A 147 17.94 21.36 -2.45
CA GLU A 147 18.72 21.41 -3.70
C GLU A 147 18.56 20.15 -4.55
N THR A 148 18.17 19.06 -3.94
CA THR A 148 17.94 17.77 -4.59
C THR A 148 16.61 17.19 -4.12
N ALA A 149 16.11 16.16 -4.80
CA ALA A 149 14.88 15.46 -4.40
C ALA A 149 15.11 14.62 -3.14
N ILE A 150 15.19 15.29 -1.98
CA ILE A 150 15.47 14.70 -0.67
C ILE A 150 14.46 15.20 0.37
N LEU A 151 14.21 14.41 1.39
CA LEU A 151 13.43 14.82 2.57
C LEU A 151 14.23 15.86 3.40
N LYS A 152 13.54 16.78 4.05
CA LYS A 152 14.15 17.74 4.98
C LYS A 152 14.80 17.06 6.17
N ARG A 153 14.25 15.93 6.60
CA ARG A 153 14.77 15.07 7.67
C ARG A 153 14.92 13.65 7.18
N ASN A 154 15.99 12.98 7.61
CA ASN A 154 16.14 11.56 7.31
C ASN A 154 15.04 10.75 8.01
N THR A 155 14.42 9.85 7.24
CA THR A 155 13.43 8.90 7.75
C THR A 155 14.05 7.52 7.83
N TYR A 156 13.82 6.82 8.93
CA TYR A 156 14.35 5.49 9.17
C TYR A 156 13.22 4.48 9.26
N PHE A 157 13.23 3.49 8.38
CA PHE A 157 12.38 2.31 8.50
C PHE A 157 13.16 1.24 9.25
N VAL A 158 12.76 0.98 10.48
CA VAL A 158 13.32 -0.09 11.33
C VAL A 158 12.39 -1.29 11.20
N LEU A 159 12.83 -2.31 10.49
CA LEU A 159 12.04 -3.50 10.17
C LEU A 159 12.60 -4.68 10.96
N ASP A 160 12.05 -4.85 12.16
CA ASP A 160 12.37 -5.98 13.01
C ASP A 160 11.75 -7.26 12.43
N GLU A 161 12.43 -8.38 12.59
CA GLU A 161 12.01 -9.65 12.00
C GLU A 161 11.58 -9.55 10.53
N PHE A 162 12.33 -8.79 9.74
CA PHE A 162 11.98 -8.49 8.34
C PHE A 162 11.64 -9.75 7.53
N ALA A 163 12.27 -10.88 7.83
CA ALA A 163 11.97 -12.13 7.16
C ALA A 163 10.56 -12.68 7.45
N ASN A 164 9.93 -12.30 8.56
CA ASN A 164 8.59 -12.76 8.93
C ASN A 164 7.47 -11.95 8.26
N LEU A 165 7.76 -10.70 7.87
CA LEU A 165 6.79 -9.89 7.12
C LEU A 165 6.52 -10.51 5.74
N PRO A 166 5.33 -10.35 5.15
CA PRO A 166 5.09 -10.72 3.76
C PRO A 166 6.09 -10.08 2.82
N LYS A 167 6.26 -10.68 1.64
CA LYS A 167 7.18 -10.17 0.63
C LYS A 167 6.76 -8.76 0.21
N PHE A 168 7.69 -7.80 0.29
CA PHE A 168 7.51 -6.48 -0.29
C PHE A 168 7.69 -6.56 -1.80
N GLU A 169 6.73 -6.05 -2.53
CA GLU A 169 6.90 -5.86 -3.97
C GLU A 169 7.95 -4.77 -4.22
N ASN A 170 8.89 -5.04 -5.12
CA ASN A 170 9.93 -4.09 -5.52
C ASN A 170 10.82 -3.57 -4.37
N ILE A 171 11.12 -4.41 -3.37
CA ILE A 171 12.03 -4.04 -2.26
C ILE A 171 13.41 -3.63 -2.78
N GLU A 172 13.90 -4.27 -3.83
CA GLU A 172 15.18 -3.96 -4.48
C GLU A 172 15.21 -2.52 -5.03
N GLY A 173 14.10 -2.07 -5.64
CA GLY A 173 13.96 -0.69 -6.07
C GLY A 173 13.90 0.29 -4.89
N MET A 174 13.18 -0.08 -3.84
CA MET A 174 13.07 0.74 -2.63
C MET A 174 14.44 0.98 -1.98
N VAL A 175 15.23 -0.07 -1.71
CA VAL A 175 16.53 0.06 -1.04
C VAL A 175 17.57 0.78 -1.90
N THR A 176 17.48 0.64 -3.21
CA THR A 176 18.40 1.29 -4.16
C THR A 176 18.18 2.79 -4.20
N VAL A 177 16.93 3.25 -4.20
CA VAL A 177 16.56 4.67 -4.34
C VAL A 177 16.53 5.41 -3.01
N ALA A 178 16.18 4.72 -1.92
CA ALA A 178 15.92 5.30 -0.61
C ALA A 178 16.99 6.29 -0.13
N ARG A 179 18.27 5.91 -0.26
CA ARG A 179 19.41 6.73 0.21
C ARG A 179 19.40 8.13 -0.39
N SER A 180 19.15 8.25 -1.68
CA SER A 180 19.13 9.54 -2.39
C SER A 180 17.95 10.42 -1.96
N ARG A 181 16.91 9.84 -1.39
CA ARG A 181 15.71 10.53 -0.90
C ARG A 181 15.75 10.89 0.59
N GLY A 182 16.84 10.56 1.29
CA GLY A 182 16.94 10.74 2.74
C GLY A 182 16.24 9.64 3.54
N ILE A 183 15.94 8.50 2.90
CA ILE A 183 15.32 7.35 3.55
C ILE A 183 16.38 6.30 3.84
N ARG A 184 16.30 5.67 5.00
CA ARG A 184 17.22 4.63 5.46
C ARG A 184 16.44 3.41 5.92
N PHE A 185 16.96 2.23 5.62
CA PHE A 185 16.42 0.97 6.11
C PHE A 185 17.38 0.33 7.10
N LEU A 186 16.82 -0.17 8.21
CA LEU A 186 17.45 -1.09 9.12
C LEU A 186 16.66 -2.40 9.07
N PHE A 187 17.30 -3.47 8.58
CA PHE A 187 16.69 -4.79 8.55
C PHE A 187 17.29 -5.63 9.67
N VAL A 188 16.44 -6.19 10.51
CA VAL A 188 16.84 -7.19 11.51
C VAL A 188 16.45 -8.57 11.00
N LEU A 189 17.40 -9.48 10.96
CA LEU A 189 17.27 -10.83 10.42
C LEU A 189 17.94 -11.82 11.37
N GLN A 190 17.35 -12.99 11.51
CA GLN A 190 18.00 -14.10 12.24
C GLN A 190 19.09 -14.75 11.38
N SER A 191 18.91 -14.80 10.06
CA SER A 191 19.92 -15.30 9.12
C SER A 191 19.72 -14.76 7.72
N TYR A 192 20.79 -14.72 6.93
CA TYR A 192 20.73 -14.40 5.51
C TYR A 192 20.01 -15.47 4.67
N SER A 193 19.94 -16.71 5.14
CA SER A 193 19.21 -17.77 4.46
C SER A 193 17.71 -17.48 4.40
N GLN A 194 17.14 -16.86 5.43
CA GLN A 194 15.73 -16.43 5.42
C GLN A 194 15.47 -15.39 4.32
N LEU A 195 16.38 -14.45 4.14
CA LEU A 195 16.29 -13.43 3.09
C LEU A 195 16.30 -14.07 1.69
N THR A 196 17.24 -15.00 1.48
CA THR A 196 17.38 -15.72 0.22
C THR A 196 16.17 -16.62 -0.07
N ALA A 197 15.66 -17.31 0.95
CA ALA A 197 14.46 -18.14 0.81
C ALA A 197 13.24 -17.32 0.42
N LYS A 198 13.09 -16.11 0.95
CA LYS A 198 11.94 -15.24 0.71
C LYS A 198 12.00 -14.51 -0.64
N TYR A 199 13.13 -13.90 -0.96
CA TYR A 199 13.28 -12.99 -2.10
C TYR A 199 14.03 -13.57 -3.28
N GLY A 200 14.65 -14.73 -3.11
CA GLY A 200 15.61 -15.28 -4.06
C GLY A 200 17.00 -14.70 -3.86
N ARG A 201 17.99 -15.33 -4.53
CA ARG A 201 19.39 -14.97 -4.37
C ARG A 201 19.69 -13.55 -4.84
N ASP A 202 19.22 -13.22 -6.05
CA ASP A 202 19.55 -11.95 -6.71
C ASP A 202 19.02 -10.74 -5.92
N VAL A 203 17.74 -10.75 -5.54
CA VAL A 203 17.13 -9.69 -4.74
C VAL A 203 17.73 -9.66 -3.32
N GLY A 204 17.99 -10.82 -2.72
CA GLY A 204 18.68 -10.91 -1.43
C GLY A 204 20.06 -10.26 -1.46
N ASP A 205 20.83 -10.46 -2.53
CA ASP A 205 22.16 -9.87 -2.69
C ASP A 205 22.07 -8.36 -2.96
N ILE A 206 21.07 -7.88 -3.68
CA ILE A 206 20.79 -6.44 -3.86
C ILE A 206 20.52 -5.79 -2.49
N ILE A 207 19.66 -6.38 -1.65
CA ILE A 207 19.38 -5.85 -0.33
C ILE A 207 20.66 -5.79 0.52
N LYS A 208 21.44 -6.88 0.57
CA LYS A 208 22.70 -6.94 1.32
C LYS A 208 23.72 -5.91 0.85
N THR A 209 23.82 -5.68 -0.46
CA THR A 209 24.78 -4.74 -1.05
C THR A 209 24.41 -3.30 -0.73
N ASN A 210 23.12 -2.98 -0.66
CA ASN A 210 22.63 -1.65 -0.28
C ASN A 210 22.73 -1.38 1.24
N CYS A 211 22.95 -2.40 2.07
CA CYS A 211 23.25 -2.26 3.50
C CYS A 211 24.76 -2.10 3.72
N ASN A 212 25.22 -0.86 3.79
CA ASN A 212 26.67 -0.57 3.96
C ASN A 212 27.19 -0.96 5.36
N VAL A 213 26.34 -0.91 6.39
CA VAL A 213 26.66 -1.34 7.76
C VAL A 213 26.00 -2.68 8.00
N LYS A 214 26.79 -3.65 8.45
CA LYS A 214 26.33 -4.98 8.84
C LYS A 214 26.83 -5.26 10.24
N ILE A 215 25.90 -5.51 11.14
CA ILE A 215 26.19 -5.83 12.53
C ILE A 215 25.81 -7.29 12.73
N PHE A 216 26.76 -8.09 13.13
CA PHE A 216 26.53 -9.48 13.49
C PHE A 216 26.58 -9.58 15.02
N ILE A 217 25.45 -9.92 15.59
CA ILE A 217 25.35 -10.23 17.03
C ILE A 217 25.47 -11.73 17.11
N GLY A 218 26.67 -12.21 17.43
CA GLY A 218 27.02 -13.63 17.37
C GLY A 218 26.02 -14.51 18.10
N SER A 219 25.75 -15.66 17.51
CA SER A 219 25.18 -16.80 18.20
C SER A 219 26.32 -17.78 18.48
N ASP A 220 26.34 -18.32 19.67
CA ASP A 220 27.21 -19.45 20.03
C ASP A 220 26.90 -20.67 19.15
#